data_8c3a7d70522313e348f1c5b071be298a
#
_entry.id   8c3a7d70522313e348f1c5b071be298a
#
_cell.length_a   1.000
_cell.length_b   1.000
_cell.length_c   1.000
_cell.angle_alpha   90.00
_cell.angle_beta   90.00
_cell.angle_gamma   90.00
#
_symmetry.space_group_name_H-M   'P 1'
#
loop_
_entity.id
_entity.type
_entity.pdbx_description
1 polymer ?
#
loop_
_entity_poly.entity_id
_entity_poly.type
_entity_poly.pdbx_seq_one_letter_code
_entity_poly.pdbx_strand_id
1 'polypeptide(L)'
;MKNVISRRSFLKAAGIIGASAALAACGGSSASTAGSTAGSTAGAAASGDSVTFTLSLVDNEQSNYYKGAEKIAECVEKATDGKITLTIQAGGTLGGESDTLDMAVQGDLDIASCANSVLANYIPEMSILDQAFLWDSADQANYAVTHELGDLIQTKANEHGIHVIGYMESGFRDVFSTKPIESMADFKGVKIRVMQNEGQLAAFTAFGANPIALSASEQFTALQQKTIDACENAVSNCWINKFYEAGVNS
;
A
#
# COMPACT_ATOMS: atom_id res chain seq x y z
N MET A 1 3.34 -4.59 31.98
CA MET A 1 2.28 -5.11 31.13
C MET A 1 1.60 -3.90 30.49
N LYS A 2 1.90 -3.61 29.21
CA LYS A 2 1.26 -2.52 28.46
C LYS A 2 -0.06 -3.10 27.88
N ASN A 3 -1.19 -2.54 28.26
CA ASN A 3 -2.47 -2.90 27.70
C ASN A 3 -2.55 -2.39 26.26
N VAL A 4 -2.37 -3.28 25.30
CA VAL A 4 -2.61 -3.01 23.88
C VAL A 4 -4.12 -2.97 23.67
N ILE A 5 -4.66 -1.80 23.39
CA ILE A 5 -6.08 -1.63 23.05
C ILE A 5 -6.29 -2.21 21.66
N SER A 6 -7.00 -3.34 21.56
CA SER A 6 -7.36 -3.98 20.31
C SER A 6 -8.29 -3.08 19.49
N ARG A 7 -8.12 -3.05 18.15
CA ARG A 7 -8.98 -2.33 17.20
C ARG A 7 -10.49 -2.62 17.38
N ARG A 8 -10.83 -3.83 17.83
CA ARG A 8 -12.21 -4.20 18.21
C ARG A 8 -12.71 -3.47 19.46
N SER A 9 -11.81 -3.11 20.39
CA SER A 9 -12.15 -2.35 21.59
C SER A 9 -12.37 -0.87 21.27
N PHE A 10 -11.67 -0.33 20.27
CA PHE A 10 -11.84 1.05 19.81
C PHE A 10 -13.20 1.28 19.14
N LEU A 11 -13.64 0.37 18.27
CA LEU A 11 -14.96 0.45 17.62
C LEU A 11 -16.12 0.26 18.60
N LYS A 12 -15.92 -0.45 19.71
CA LYS A 12 -16.92 -0.57 20.78
C LYS A 12 -16.96 0.65 21.70
N ALA A 13 -15.85 1.37 21.87
CA ALA A 13 -15.78 2.59 22.68
C ALA A 13 -16.45 3.80 21.98
N ALA A 14 -16.42 3.86 20.65
CA ALA A 14 -17.08 4.90 19.88
C ALA A 14 -18.62 4.82 19.91
N GLY A 15 -19.20 3.70 20.33
CA GLY A 15 -20.65 3.47 20.42
C GLY A 15 -21.31 3.83 21.76
N ILE A 16 -20.56 4.26 22.77
CA ILE A 16 -21.09 4.43 24.16
C ILE A 16 -21.01 5.88 24.68
N ILE A 17 -20.67 6.87 23.85
CA ILE A 17 -20.70 8.28 24.26
C ILE A 17 -22.01 8.95 23.83
N GLY A 18 -23.12 8.34 24.19
CA GLY A 18 -24.45 8.82 23.86
C GLY A 18 -25.47 8.85 24.99
N ALA A 19 -25.06 8.68 26.27
CA ALA A 19 -26.02 8.78 27.38
C ALA A 19 -25.33 8.94 28.74
N SER A 20 -24.96 10.17 29.13
CA SER A 20 -24.92 10.57 30.55
C SER A 20 -24.46 12.02 30.72
N ALA A 21 -25.37 12.96 30.55
CA ALA A 21 -25.25 14.32 31.07
C ALA A 21 -26.59 14.78 31.58
N ALA A 22 -26.97 14.28 32.74
CA ALA A 22 -27.99 14.89 33.58
C ALA A 22 -27.71 14.49 35.01
N LEU A 23 -27.28 15.48 35.81
CA LEU A 23 -27.49 15.59 37.25
C LEU A 23 -26.25 16.21 37.95
N ALA A 24 -26.30 17.53 38.06
CA ALA A 24 -25.93 18.25 39.30
C ALA A 24 -26.20 19.73 39.11
N ALA A 25 -27.39 20.14 39.43
CA ALA A 25 -27.70 21.55 39.69
C ALA A 25 -28.17 21.67 41.12
N CYS A 26 -27.49 22.50 41.91
CA CYS A 26 -28.05 23.16 43.08
C CYS A 26 -27.24 24.38 43.43
N GLY A 27 -27.91 25.51 43.42
CA GLY A 27 -27.55 26.64 44.29
C GLY A 27 -27.41 28.00 43.66
N GLY A 28 -28.46 28.91 43.81
CA GLY A 28 -28.23 30.33 44.02
C GLY A 28 -28.87 31.30 43.00
N SER A 29 -30.09 31.72 43.33
CA SER A 29 -30.80 32.98 43.11
C SER A 29 -30.24 34.14 42.27
N SER A 30 -31.00 34.68 41.37
CA SER A 30 -31.71 35.99 41.33
C SER A 30 -31.84 36.61 39.94
N ALA A 31 -33.08 36.76 39.53
CA ALA A 31 -33.78 37.87 38.88
C ALA A 31 -33.34 38.50 37.53
N SER A 32 -34.37 38.49 36.65
CA SER A 32 -34.82 39.57 35.74
C SER A 32 -34.14 39.78 34.39
N THR A 33 -34.75 39.62 33.30
CA THR A 33 -35.68 40.37 32.49
C THR A 33 -35.67 39.94 31.01
N ALA A 34 -36.80 40.01 30.40
CA ALA A 34 -37.17 39.61 29.04
C ALA A 34 -36.32 40.22 27.89
N GLY A 35 -36.26 39.46 26.79
CA GLY A 35 -35.82 39.94 25.49
C GLY A 35 -35.95 38.84 24.45
N SER A 36 -37.09 38.81 23.75
CA SER A 36 -37.29 37.96 22.56
C SER A 36 -36.37 38.39 21.42
N THR A 37 -35.67 37.48 20.84
CA THR A 37 -35.29 37.57 19.41
C THR A 37 -35.06 36.18 18.85
N ALA A 38 -35.72 35.92 17.75
CA ALA A 38 -35.60 34.72 16.94
C ALA A 38 -34.12 34.54 16.49
N GLY A 39 -33.53 33.46 16.82
CA GLY A 39 -32.17 33.14 16.42
C GLY A 39 -32.13 31.80 15.73
N SER A 40 -31.65 31.83 14.55
CA SER A 40 -31.26 30.70 13.69
C SER A 40 -30.66 29.53 14.46
N THR A 41 -31.23 28.35 14.28
CA THR A 41 -30.58 27.09 14.59
C THR A 41 -29.42 26.93 13.62
N ALA A 42 -28.27 27.49 13.96
CA ALA A 42 -27.00 27.02 13.43
C ALA A 42 -26.78 25.63 14.01
N GLY A 43 -26.90 24.62 13.18
CA GLY A 43 -26.52 23.26 13.54
C GLY A 43 -25.07 23.28 14.06
N ALA A 44 -24.91 22.92 15.31
CA ALA A 44 -23.58 22.65 15.85
C ALA A 44 -23.00 21.50 15.03
N ALA A 45 -22.04 21.84 14.16
CA ALA A 45 -21.18 20.85 13.57
C ALA A 45 -20.50 20.14 14.73
N ALA A 46 -20.79 18.86 14.91
CA ALA A 46 -20.04 18.01 15.82
C ALA A 46 -18.59 18.04 15.33
N SER A 47 -17.72 18.67 16.09
CA SER A 47 -16.27 18.56 15.91
C SER A 47 -15.88 17.12 16.29
N GLY A 48 -16.06 16.20 15.35
CA GLY A 48 -15.46 14.89 15.45
C GLY A 48 -13.97 15.06 15.24
N ASP A 49 -13.19 14.45 16.13
CA ASP A 49 -11.73 14.48 16.04
C ASP A 49 -11.29 13.99 14.65
N SER A 50 -10.45 14.75 13.97
CA SER A 50 -9.84 14.33 12.71
C SER A 50 -8.79 13.27 12.98
N VAL A 51 -8.71 12.27 12.09
CA VAL A 51 -7.75 11.18 12.16
C VAL A 51 -6.82 11.26 10.95
N THR A 52 -5.52 11.15 11.18
CA THR A 52 -4.52 11.07 10.12
C THR A 52 -3.96 9.64 10.08
N PHE A 53 -4.01 9.01 8.91
CA PHE A 53 -3.37 7.73 8.65
C PHE A 53 -2.07 7.95 7.88
N THR A 54 -1.08 7.11 8.16
CA THR A 54 0.18 7.08 7.42
C THR A 54 0.14 5.99 6.37
N LEU A 55 0.39 6.37 5.11
CA LEU A 55 0.55 5.47 3.98
C LEU A 55 2.03 5.39 3.60
N SER A 56 2.60 4.20 3.59
CA SER A 56 3.96 3.94 3.15
C SER A 56 4.00 3.59 1.67
N LEU A 57 5.00 4.12 0.96
CA LEU A 57 5.26 3.87 -0.44
C LEU A 57 6.76 3.78 -0.67
N VAL A 58 7.24 2.68 -1.27
CA VAL A 58 8.67 2.50 -1.57
C VAL A 58 9.10 3.34 -2.76
N ASP A 59 8.20 3.57 -3.69
CA ASP A 59 8.45 4.39 -4.86
C ASP A 59 8.62 5.88 -4.52
N ASN A 60 9.38 6.58 -5.38
CA ASN A 60 9.59 8.01 -5.21
C ASN A 60 8.38 8.86 -5.65
N GLU A 61 8.41 10.15 -5.33
CA GLU A 61 7.32 11.10 -5.60
C GLU A 61 7.03 11.33 -7.10
N GLN A 62 7.92 10.92 -7.99
CA GLN A 62 7.72 11.01 -9.45
C GLN A 62 6.94 9.81 -9.99
N SER A 63 6.77 8.76 -9.20
CA SER A 63 6.09 7.54 -9.62
C SER A 63 4.60 7.73 -9.86
N ASN A 64 4.03 6.86 -10.69
CA ASN A 64 2.58 6.80 -10.87
C ASN A 64 1.87 6.34 -9.60
N TYR A 65 2.52 5.54 -8.78
CA TYR A 65 2.00 5.10 -7.48
C TYR A 65 1.86 6.27 -6.50
N TYR A 66 2.86 7.17 -6.46
CA TYR A 66 2.75 8.36 -5.62
C TYR A 66 1.57 9.25 -6.04
N LYS A 67 1.42 9.51 -7.33
CA LYS A 67 0.27 10.25 -7.87
C LYS A 67 -1.07 9.56 -7.58
N GLY A 68 -1.08 8.23 -7.63
CA GLY A 68 -2.25 7.44 -7.24
C GLY A 68 -2.56 7.60 -5.76
N ALA A 69 -1.56 7.53 -4.89
CA ALA A 69 -1.69 7.72 -3.46
C ALA A 69 -2.18 9.14 -3.10
N GLU A 70 -1.64 10.19 -3.76
CA GLU A 70 -2.15 11.56 -3.62
C GLU A 70 -3.64 11.64 -3.99
N LYS A 71 -4.03 10.97 -5.08
CA LYS A 71 -5.43 10.97 -5.50
C LYS A 71 -6.33 10.24 -4.51
N ILE A 72 -5.87 9.15 -3.94
CA ILE A 72 -6.59 8.44 -2.86
C ILE A 72 -6.73 9.38 -1.66
N ALA A 73 -5.65 10.05 -1.25
CA ALA A 73 -5.67 10.99 -0.12
C ALA A 73 -6.69 12.11 -0.33
N GLU A 74 -6.69 12.77 -1.50
CA GLU A 74 -7.69 13.78 -1.85
C GLU A 74 -9.13 13.26 -1.80
N CYS A 75 -9.37 12.06 -2.35
CA CYS A 75 -10.69 11.46 -2.38
C CYS A 75 -11.19 11.13 -0.97
N VAL A 76 -10.32 10.58 -0.12
CA VAL A 76 -10.65 10.25 1.28
C VAL A 76 -10.96 11.51 2.08
N GLU A 77 -10.10 12.52 1.99
CA GLU A 77 -10.30 13.80 2.67
C GLU A 77 -11.64 14.45 2.26
N LYS A 78 -11.89 14.50 0.95
CA LYS A 78 -13.14 15.05 0.41
C LYS A 78 -14.38 14.24 0.83
N ALA A 79 -14.31 12.90 0.79
CA ALA A 79 -15.43 12.02 1.13
C ALA A 79 -15.77 12.05 2.63
N THR A 80 -14.82 12.46 3.47
CA THR A 80 -14.97 12.51 4.92
C THR A 80 -15.08 13.93 5.48
N ASP A 81 -15.23 14.94 4.61
CA ASP A 81 -15.25 16.35 5.00
C ASP A 81 -14.04 16.73 5.88
N GLY A 82 -12.83 16.23 5.52
CA GLY A 82 -11.60 16.49 6.24
C GLY A 82 -11.42 15.72 7.56
N LYS A 83 -12.32 14.79 7.89
CA LYS A 83 -12.21 13.99 9.13
C LYS A 83 -11.13 12.91 9.04
N ILE A 84 -10.82 12.44 7.83
CA ILE A 84 -9.74 11.50 7.59
C ILE A 84 -8.78 12.11 6.58
N THR A 85 -7.51 12.14 6.95
CA THR A 85 -6.42 12.60 6.08
C THR A 85 -5.36 11.51 5.96
N LEU A 86 -4.61 11.49 4.86
CA LEU A 86 -3.49 10.56 4.66
C LEU A 86 -2.19 11.33 4.56
N THR A 87 -1.17 10.88 5.29
CA THR A 87 0.22 11.32 5.12
C THR A 87 0.97 10.25 4.33
N ILE A 88 1.54 10.61 3.19
CA ILE A 88 2.27 9.69 2.31
C ILE A 88 3.76 9.75 2.66
N GLN A 89 4.33 8.61 3.06
CA GLN A 89 5.75 8.41 3.30
C GLN A 89 6.36 7.67 2.10
N ALA A 90 6.87 8.44 1.15
CA ALA A 90 7.42 7.93 -0.11
C ALA A 90 8.93 7.66 -0.05
N GLY A 91 9.47 7.02 -1.10
CA GLY A 91 10.88 6.78 -1.28
C GLY A 91 11.48 5.75 -0.34
N GLY A 92 10.68 4.85 0.19
CA GLY A 92 11.15 3.79 1.09
C GLY A 92 11.68 4.29 2.45
N THR A 93 11.27 5.47 2.89
CA THR A 93 11.74 6.09 4.13
C THR A 93 11.41 5.29 5.39
N LEU A 94 10.39 4.43 5.32
CA LEU A 94 9.98 3.52 6.40
C LEU A 94 10.52 2.09 6.22
N GLY A 95 11.30 1.83 5.18
CA GLY A 95 11.81 0.51 4.82
C GLY A 95 11.32 0.01 3.48
N GLY A 96 11.64 -1.24 3.13
CA GLY A 96 11.15 -1.93 1.95
C GLY A 96 9.68 -2.35 2.07
N GLU A 97 9.13 -2.90 0.97
CA GLU A 97 7.72 -3.34 0.95
C GLU A 97 7.44 -4.43 1.99
N SER A 98 8.36 -5.39 2.17
CA SER A 98 8.22 -6.44 3.20
C SER A 98 8.21 -5.84 4.60
N ASP A 99 9.14 -4.90 4.89
CA ASP A 99 9.25 -4.28 6.20
C ASP A 99 7.97 -3.50 6.55
N THR A 100 7.48 -2.69 5.60
CA THR A 100 6.29 -1.88 5.81
C THR A 100 4.99 -2.69 5.86
N LEU A 101 4.94 -3.82 5.13
CA LEU A 101 3.83 -4.76 5.24
C LEU A 101 3.81 -5.44 6.61
N ASP A 102 4.97 -5.87 7.12
CA ASP A 102 5.12 -6.40 8.47
C ASP A 102 4.65 -5.40 9.53
N MET A 103 5.06 -4.13 9.41
CA MET A 103 4.60 -3.05 10.29
C MET A 103 3.08 -2.89 10.24
N ALA A 104 2.48 -2.94 9.04
CA ALA A 104 1.02 -2.83 8.90
C ALA A 104 0.28 -4.01 9.53
N VAL A 105 0.79 -5.25 9.37
CA VAL A 105 0.23 -6.45 9.99
C VAL A 105 0.33 -6.38 11.53
N GLN A 106 1.42 -5.84 12.05
CA GLN A 106 1.64 -5.65 13.49
C GLN A 106 0.83 -4.47 14.06
N GLY A 107 0.35 -3.57 13.20
CA GLY A 107 -0.42 -2.39 13.59
C GLY A 107 0.43 -1.18 13.93
N ASP A 108 1.70 -1.19 13.55
CA ASP A 108 2.65 -0.08 13.73
C ASP A 108 2.60 0.90 12.54
N LEU A 109 1.96 0.51 11.43
CA LEU A 109 1.68 1.33 10.26
C LEU A 109 0.20 1.18 9.87
N ASP A 110 -0.44 2.25 9.43
CA ASP A 110 -1.85 2.22 9.10
C ASP A 110 -2.10 1.60 7.72
N ILE A 111 -1.33 1.99 6.70
CA ILE A 111 -1.50 1.58 5.31
C ILE A 111 -0.12 1.29 4.70
N ALA A 112 0.08 0.08 4.20
CA ALA A 112 1.23 -0.28 3.39
C ALA A 112 0.83 -0.41 1.92
N SER A 113 1.61 0.20 1.02
CA SER A 113 1.58 -0.12 -0.41
C SER A 113 2.69 -1.12 -0.70
N CYS A 114 2.34 -2.24 -1.29
CA CYS A 114 3.31 -3.27 -1.68
C CYS A 114 2.88 -3.97 -2.96
N ALA A 115 3.85 -4.57 -3.65
CA ALA A 115 3.57 -5.44 -4.78
C ALA A 115 2.76 -6.67 -4.32
N ASN A 116 1.89 -7.17 -5.21
CA ASN A 116 1.13 -8.40 -4.96
C ASN A 116 2.03 -9.60 -4.67
N SER A 117 3.22 -9.69 -5.26
CA SER A 117 4.23 -10.71 -4.94
C SER A 117 4.66 -10.69 -3.48
N VAL A 118 4.83 -9.51 -2.90
CA VAL A 118 5.21 -9.37 -1.49
C VAL A 118 4.02 -9.73 -0.59
N LEU A 119 2.82 -9.28 -0.95
CA LEU A 119 1.60 -9.62 -0.22
C LEU A 119 1.29 -11.12 -0.28
N ALA A 120 1.71 -11.83 -1.34
CA ALA A 120 1.56 -13.28 -1.48
C ALA A 120 2.29 -14.08 -0.39
N ASN A 121 3.27 -13.50 0.30
CA ASN A 121 3.90 -14.13 1.46
C ASN A 121 2.95 -14.25 2.66
N TYR A 122 1.91 -13.43 2.72
CA TYR A 122 0.83 -13.49 3.71
C TYR A 122 -0.44 -14.12 3.15
N ILE A 123 -0.74 -13.86 1.88
CA ILE A 123 -1.95 -14.32 1.19
C ILE A 123 -1.50 -15.08 -0.05
N PRO A 124 -1.20 -16.39 0.04
CA PRO A 124 -0.62 -17.16 -1.07
C PRO A 124 -1.45 -17.12 -2.36
N GLU A 125 -2.76 -16.93 -2.26
CA GLU A 125 -3.66 -16.80 -3.40
C GLU A 125 -3.32 -15.59 -4.30
N MET A 126 -2.69 -14.55 -3.74
CA MET A 126 -2.19 -13.40 -4.50
C MET A 126 -1.16 -13.80 -5.58
N SER A 127 -0.49 -14.93 -5.41
CA SER A 127 0.51 -15.43 -6.39
C SER A 127 -0.08 -15.64 -7.79
N ILE A 128 -1.40 -15.77 -7.93
CA ILE A 128 -2.04 -15.88 -9.24
C ILE A 128 -1.81 -14.63 -10.09
N LEU A 129 -1.71 -13.46 -9.47
CA LEU A 129 -1.52 -12.19 -10.17
C LEU A 129 -0.11 -12.07 -10.80
N ASP A 130 0.85 -12.84 -10.28
CA ASP A 130 2.25 -12.85 -10.74
C ASP A 130 2.57 -14.00 -11.69
N GLN A 131 1.59 -14.79 -12.09
CA GLN A 131 1.85 -15.90 -13.00
C GLN A 131 2.29 -15.37 -14.36
N ALA A 132 3.47 -15.82 -14.80
CA ALA A 132 4.02 -15.44 -16.09
C ALA A 132 3.06 -15.82 -17.22
N PHE A 133 2.81 -14.87 -18.13
CA PHE A 133 1.97 -15.05 -19.32
C PHE A 133 0.50 -15.39 -19.06
N LEU A 134 0.00 -15.20 -17.84
CA LEU A 134 -1.41 -15.45 -17.52
C LEU A 134 -2.33 -14.38 -18.11
N TRP A 135 -1.90 -13.14 -18.13
CA TRP A 135 -2.72 -11.99 -18.50
C TRP A 135 -2.42 -11.54 -19.93
N ASP A 136 -3.42 -11.45 -20.77
CA ASP A 136 -3.30 -10.96 -22.15
C ASP A 136 -3.25 -9.42 -22.21
N SER A 137 -3.79 -8.74 -21.20
CA SER A 137 -3.82 -7.29 -21.12
C SER A 137 -3.97 -6.79 -19.68
N ALA A 138 -3.57 -5.54 -19.44
CA ALA A 138 -3.80 -4.86 -18.17
C ALA A 138 -5.30 -4.76 -17.84
N ASP A 139 -6.15 -4.52 -18.82
CA ASP A 139 -7.61 -4.45 -18.65
C ASP A 139 -8.18 -5.78 -18.14
N GLN A 140 -7.67 -6.92 -18.61
CA GLN A 140 -8.08 -8.24 -18.13
C GLN A 140 -7.69 -8.43 -16.66
N ALA A 141 -6.46 -8.09 -16.28
CA ALA A 141 -6.00 -8.18 -14.89
C ALA A 141 -6.80 -7.23 -13.98
N ASN A 142 -7.01 -5.99 -14.41
CA ASN A 142 -7.80 -5.00 -13.69
C ASN A 142 -9.26 -5.44 -13.52
N TYR A 143 -9.86 -6.02 -14.54
CA TYR A 143 -11.19 -6.59 -14.44
C TYR A 143 -11.25 -7.69 -13.37
N ALA A 144 -10.30 -8.62 -13.41
CA ALA A 144 -10.26 -9.74 -12.47
C ALA A 144 -10.18 -9.28 -11.00
N VAL A 145 -9.28 -8.33 -10.68
CA VAL A 145 -9.09 -7.85 -9.30
C VAL A 145 -10.20 -6.91 -8.82
N THR A 146 -11.01 -6.37 -9.72
CA THR A 146 -12.18 -5.54 -9.37
C THR A 146 -13.49 -6.33 -9.33
N HIS A 147 -13.44 -7.64 -9.58
CA HIS A 147 -14.60 -8.55 -9.59
C HIS A 147 -14.32 -9.79 -8.71
N GLU A 148 -14.71 -10.99 -9.15
CA GLU A 148 -14.71 -12.20 -8.33
C GLU A 148 -13.34 -12.55 -7.73
N LEU A 149 -12.25 -12.31 -8.45
CA LEU A 149 -10.90 -12.55 -7.94
C LEU A 149 -10.57 -11.59 -6.78
N GLY A 150 -10.95 -10.32 -6.91
CA GLY A 150 -10.77 -9.33 -5.86
C GLY A 150 -11.56 -9.68 -4.58
N ASP A 151 -12.80 -10.15 -4.73
CA ASP A 151 -13.62 -10.60 -3.61
C ASP A 151 -13.00 -11.83 -2.90
N LEU A 152 -12.45 -12.77 -3.67
CA LEU A 152 -11.73 -13.93 -3.13
C LEU A 152 -10.49 -13.49 -2.36
N ILE A 153 -9.67 -12.63 -2.96
CA ILE A 153 -8.46 -12.08 -2.32
C ILE A 153 -8.83 -11.33 -1.04
N GLN A 154 -9.87 -10.49 -1.07
CA GLN A 154 -10.33 -9.78 0.13
C GLN A 154 -10.78 -10.73 1.23
N THR A 155 -11.47 -11.81 0.87
CA THR A 155 -11.88 -12.84 1.82
C THR A 155 -10.66 -13.47 2.50
N LYS A 156 -9.65 -13.83 1.71
CA LYS A 156 -8.40 -14.39 2.22
C LYS A 156 -7.58 -13.38 3.03
N ALA A 157 -7.49 -12.15 2.58
CA ALA A 157 -6.83 -11.08 3.32
C ALA A 157 -7.41 -10.89 4.73
N ASN A 158 -8.73 -10.94 4.84
CA ASN A 158 -9.42 -10.82 6.13
C ASN A 158 -9.06 -11.97 7.10
N GLU A 159 -8.79 -13.18 6.61
CA GLU A 159 -8.34 -14.31 7.43
C GLU A 159 -6.98 -13.99 8.10
N HIS A 160 -6.15 -13.17 7.46
CA HIS A 160 -4.85 -12.72 7.97
C HIS A 160 -4.90 -11.35 8.68
N GLY A 161 -6.09 -10.78 8.87
CA GLY A 161 -6.25 -9.46 9.50
C GLY A 161 -5.85 -8.30 8.61
N ILE A 162 -5.69 -8.53 7.31
CA ILE A 162 -5.36 -7.54 6.29
C ILE A 162 -6.64 -7.11 5.58
N HIS A 163 -6.76 -5.82 5.26
CA HIS A 163 -7.80 -5.30 4.41
C HIS A 163 -7.19 -4.66 3.16
N VAL A 164 -7.46 -5.22 1.99
CA VAL A 164 -7.02 -4.66 0.71
C VAL A 164 -7.97 -3.52 0.34
N ILE A 165 -7.46 -2.29 0.34
CA ILE A 165 -8.28 -1.10 0.07
C ILE A 165 -8.33 -0.72 -1.40
N GLY A 166 -7.46 -1.30 -2.23
CA GLY A 166 -7.44 -1.05 -3.67
C GLY A 166 -6.19 -1.59 -4.34
N TYR A 167 -6.17 -1.45 -5.65
CA TYR A 167 -5.07 -1.88 -6.50
C TYR A 167 -4.57 -0.70 -7.33
N MET A 168 -3.25 -0.66 -7.55
CA MET A 168 -2.60 0.28 -8.45
C MET A 168 -1.84 -0.51 -9.51
N GLU A 169 -2.02 -0.15 -10.78
CA GLU A 169 -1.35 -0.82 -11.88
C GLU A 169 0.07 -0.32 -12.06
N SER A 170 1.00 -1.26 -12.22
CA SER A 170 2.40 -1.00 -12.58
C SER A 170 2.67 -1.17 -14.08
N GLY A 171 1.84 -1.93 -14.76
CA GLY A 171 2.09 -2.45 -16.10
C GLY A 171 2.72 -3.83 -16.09
N PHE A 172 2.96 -4.38 -17.28
CA PHE A 172 3.67 -5.64 -17.45
C PHE A 172 5.14 -5.51 -17.04
N ARG A 173 5.69 -6.61 -16.56
CA ARG A 173 7.06 -6.70 -16.12
C ARG A 173 7.92 -7.33 -17.20
N ASP A 174 8.94 -6.62 -17.59
CA ASP A 174 9.94 -7.05 -18.57
C ASP A 174 11.29 -7.27 -17.89
N VAL A 175 12.20 -7.97 -18.57
CA VAL A 175 13.57 -8.14 -18.09
C VAL A 175 14.45 -7.03 -18.65
N PHE A 176 15.14 -6.35 -17.76
CA PHE A 176 16.10 -5.32 -18.07
C PHE A 176 17.49 -5.79 -17.68
N SER A 177 18.42 -5.78 -18.61
CA SER A 177 19.74 -6.34 -18.37
C SER A 177 20.90 -5.48 -18.89
N THR A 178 22.10 -5.72 -18.36
CA THR A 178 23.34 -5.08 -18.81
C THR A 178 23.92 -5.76 -20.04
N LYS A 179 23.34 -6.89 -20.46
CA LYS A 179 23.71 -7.64 -21.66
C LYS A 179 22.44 -8.11 -22.36
N PRO A 180 22.43 -8.19 -23.71
CA PRO A 180 21.26 -8.68 -24.43
C PRO A 180 20.83 -10.06 -23.97
N ILE A 181 19.53 -10.25 -23.78
CA ILE A 181 18.86 -11.54 -23.54
C ILE A 181 17.83 -11.70 -24.66
N GLU A 182 18.18 -12.45 -25.69
CA GLU A 182 17.36 -12.64 -26.89
C GLU A 182 16.67 -14.02 -26.91
N SER A 183 17.10 -14.93 -26.04
CA SER A 183 16.58 -16.28 -25.95
C SER A 183 16.63 -16.80 -24.52
N MET A 184 15.89 -17.90 -24.26
CA MET A 184 15.95 -18.59 -22.96
C MET A 184 17.35 -19.09 -22.61
N ALA A 185 18.18 -19.38 -23.60
CA ALA A 185 19.56 -19.83 -23.37
C ALA A 185 20.45 -18.74 -22.77
N ASP A 186 20.13 -17.48 -23.03
CA ASP A 186 20.91 -16.33 -22.55
C ASP A 186 20.71 -16.05 -21.08
N PHE A 187 19.65 -16.61 -20.47
CA PHE A 187 19.44 -16.55 -19.01
C PHE A 187 20.47 -17.34 -18.21
N LYS A 188 21.19 -18.27 -18.87
CA LYS A 188 22.09 -19.16 -18.15
C LYS A 188 23.16 -18.40 -17.37
N GLY A 189 23.06 -18.49 -16.04
CA GLY A 189 24.02 -17.88 -15.13
C GLY A 189 23.85 -16.37 -14.91
N VAL A 190 22.85 -15.74 -15.53
CA VAL A 190 22.53 -14.32 -15.30
C VAL A 190 22.09 -14.13 -13.85
N LYS A 191 22.76 -13.24 -13.14
CA LYS A 191 22.34 -12.81 -11.80
C LYS A 191 21.21 -11.79 -11.97
N ILE A 192 19.99 -12.23 -11.75
CA ILE A 192 18.82 -11.37 -11.90
C ILE A 192 18.19 -11.06 -10.55
N ARG A 193 17.95 -9.78 -10.28
CA ARG A 193 17.13 -9.39 -9.13
C ARG A 193 15.67 -9.72 -9.43
N VAL A 194 15.05 -10.36 -8.48
CA VAL A 194 13.59 -10.58 -8.43
C VAL A 194 13.01 -10.01 -7.15
N MET A 195 11.70 -9.87 -7.07
CA MET A 195 11.03 -9.46 -5.84
C MET A 195 11.20 -10.55 -4.75
N GLN A 196 10.98 -10.18 -3.50
CA GLN A 196 11.10 -11.07 -2.34
C GLN A 196 9.92 -12.06 -2.31
N ASN A 197 9.91 -12.98 -3.28
CA ASN A 197 8.85 -13.96 -3.49
C ASN A 197 9.41 -15.29 -3.99
N GLU A 198 9.01 -16.38 -3.37
CA GLU A 198 9.45 -17.76 -3.71
C GLU A 198 9.05 -18.16 -5.13
N GLY A 199 7.87 -17.75 -5.60
CA GLY A 199 7.39 -18.05 -6.95
C GLY A 199 8.27 -17.43 -8.04
N GLN A 200 8.71 -16.19 -7.84
CA GLN A 200 9.62 -15.53 -8.78
C GLN A 200 11.02 -16.13 -8.74
N LEU A 201 11.52 -16.47 -7.55
CA LEU A 201 12.79 -17.20 -7.42
C LEU A 201 12.72 -18.53 -8.20
N ALA A 202 11.65 -19.29 -8.03
CA ALA A 202 11.45 -20.56 -8.73
C ALA A 202 11.35 -20.38 -10.26
N ALA A 203 10.60 -19.38 -10.73
CA ALA A 203 10.41 -19.12 -12.16
C ALA A 203 11.73 -18.78 -12.85
N PHE A 204 12.49 -17.81 -12.33
CA PHE A 204 13.76 -17.43 -12.93
C PHE A 204 14.86 -18.51 -12.79
N THR A 205 14.80 -19.33 -11.74
CA THR A 205 15.64 -20.53 -11.63
C THR A 205 15.31 -21.52 -12.74
N ALA A 206 14.04 -21.75 -13.03
CA ALA A 206 13.60 -22.63 -14.12
C ALA A 206 14.03 -22.09 -15.51
N PHE A 207 14.14 -20.78 -15.67
CA PHE A 207 14.69 -20.15 -16.89
C PHE A 207 16.22 -20.32 -17.00
N GLY A 208 16.89 -20.81 -15.95
CA GLY A 208 18.34 -21.03 -15.92
C GLY A 208 19.16 -19.85 -15.39
N ALA A 209 18.50 -18.82 -14.89
CA ALA A 209 19.14 -17.68 -14.24
C ALA A 209 19.57 -18.01 -12.79
N ASN A 210 20.32 -17.10 -12.19
CA ASN A 210 20.65 -17.08 -10.77
C ASN A 210 19.85 -15.94 -10.11
N PRO A 211 18.59 -16.13 -9.73
CA PRO A 211 17.76 -15.09 -9.15
C PRO A 211 18.21 -14.74 -7.73
N ILE A 212 18.14 -13.47 -7.39
CA ILE A 212 18.48 -12.91 -6.08
C ILE A 212 17.30 -12.06 -5.63
N ALA A 213 16.64 -12.42 -4.53
CA ALA A 213 15.56 -11.65 -3.95
C ALA A 213 16.13 -10.42 -3.23
N LEU A 214 15.79 -9.22 -3.73
CA LEU A 214 16.16 -7.94 -3.12
C LEU A 214 14.96 -7.00 -3.08
N SER A 215 14.94 -6.10 -2.11
CA SER A 215 13.94 -5.05 -2.06
C SER A 215 14.02 -4.11 -3.28
N ALA A 216 12.93 -3.42 -3.58
CA ALA A 216 12.92 -2.45 -4.67
C ALA A 216 13.92 -1.30 -4.42
N SER A 217 14.12 -0.89 -3.18
CA SER A 217 15.05 0.18 -2.78
C SER A 217 16.52 -0.18 -3.02
N GLU A 218 16.87 -1.47 -3.04
CA GLU A 218 18.26 -1.94 -3.25
C GLU A 218 18.61 -2.12 -4.73
N GLN A 219 17.61 -2.16 -5.61
CA GLN A 219 17.75 -2.58 -7.00
C GLN A 219 18.74 -1.72 -7.81
N PHE A 220 18.62 -0.38 -7.71
CA PHE A 220 19.53 0.54 -8.41
C PHE A 220 20.99 0.35 -7.96
N THR A 221 21.20 0.30 -6.65
CA THR A 221 22.54 0.12 -6.07
C THR A 221 23.16 -1.21 -6.49
N ALA A 222 22.36 -2.29 -6.48
CA ALA A 222 22.83 -3.62 -6.88
C ALA A 222 23.24 -3.67 -8.37
N LEU A 223 22.50 -3.00 -9.27
CA LEU A 223 22.87 -2.83 -10.67
C LEU A 223 24.15 -2.01 -10.82
N GLN A 224 24.24 -0.86 -10.14
CA GLN A 224 25.41 0.03 -10.21
C GLN A 224 26.67 -0.67 -9.71
N GLN A 225 26.58 -1.43 -8.63
CA GLN A 225 27.68 -2.21 -8.07
C GLN A 225 27.97 -3.51 -8.83
N LYS A 226 27.16 -3.86 -9.83
CA LYS A 226 27.29 -5.09 -10.63
C LYS A 226 27.18 -6.37 -9.77
N THR A 227 26.47 -6.30 -8.67
CA THR A 227 26.14 -7.49 -7.87
C THR A 227 25.06 -8.32 -8.54
N ILE A 228 24.24 -7.67 -9.39
CA ILE A 228 23.29 -8.26 -10.32
C ILE A 228 23.58 -7.79 -11.75
N ASP A 229 23.22 -8.62 -12.72
CA ASP A 229 23.37 -8.35 -14.16
C ASP A 229 22.07 -7.85 -14.79
N ALA A 230 20.93 -8.17 -14.17
CA ALA A 230 19.60 -7.90 -14.68
C ALA A 230 18.60 -7.68 -13.54
N CYS A 231 17.45 -7.14 -13.90
CA CYS A 231 16.26 -7.06 -13.03
C CYS A 231 15.00 -7.22 -13.88
N GLU A 232 13.90 -7.56 -13.25
CA GLU A 232 12.57 -7.54 -13.84
C GLU A 232 11.74 -6.41 -13.23
N ASN A 233 11.06 -5.65 -14.05
CA ASN A 233 10.21 -4.54 -13.59
C ASN A 233 9.34 -4.02 -14.75
N ALA A 234 8.41 -3.11 -14.45
CA ALA A 234 7.71 -2.36 -15.48
C ALA A 234 8.63 -1.29 -16.11
N VAL A 235 8.44 -1.03 -17.40
CA VAL A 235 9.22 -0.01 -18.15
C VAL A 235 9.18 1.36 -17.47
N SER A 236 8.00 1.77 -16.98
CA SER A 236 7.82 3.05 -16.28
C SER A 236 8.70 3.15 -15.04
N ASN A 237 8.80 2.08 -14.25
CA ASN A 237 9.62 2.03 -13.04
C ASN A 237 11.11 2.08 -13.38
N CYS A 238 11.54 1.37 -14.43
CA CYS A 238 12.93 1.41 -14.88
C CYS A 238 13.33 2.81 -15.34
N TRP A 239 12.44 3.52 -16.01
CA TRP A 239 12.67 4.88 -16.46
C TRP A 239 12.74 5.86 -15.28
N ILE A 240 11.76 5.84 -14.38
CA ILE A 240 11.67 6.76 -13.24
C ILE A 240 12.84 6.55 -12.27
N ASN A 241 13.22 5.30 -12.02
CA ASN A 241 14.35 4.95 -11.14
C ASN A 241 15.70 4.96 -11.87
N LYS A 242 15.72 5.37 -13.15
CA LYS A 242 16.94 5.61 -13.94
C LYS A 242 17.87 4.39 -14.04
N PHE A 243 17.33 3.19 -14.16
CA PHE A 243 18.16 1.99 -14.23
C PHE A 243 19.13 2.00 -15.41
N TYR A 244 18.82 2.75 -16.47
CA TYR A 244 19.73 3.00 -17.58
C TYR A 244 21.04 3.70 -17.15
N GLU A 245 21.02 4.53 -16.09
CA GLU A 245 22.24 5.14 -15.53
C GLU A 245 23.10 4.10 -14.78
N ALA A 246 22.52 2.97 -14.35
CA ALA A 246 23.23 1.85 -13.74
C ALA A 246 23.73 0.81 -14.75
N GLY A 247 23.63 1.11 -16.06
CA GLY A 247 24.16 0.28 -17.13
C GLY A 247 23.18 -0.72 -17.75
N VAL A 248 21.92 -0.65 -17.39
CA VAL A 248 20.86 -1.44 -18.06
C VAL A 248 20.54 -0.80 -19.40
N ASN A 249 20.66 -1.54 -20.49
CA ASN A 249 20.50 -1.03 -21.86
C ASN A 249 19.82 -2.03 -22.82
N SER A 250 19.30 -3.11 -22.31
CA SER A 250 18.58 -4.17 -23.04
C SER A 250 17.42 -4.66 -22.22
#